data_2acd1314f7e3f61231c6c26cada57811
#
_entry.id   2acd1314f7e3f61231c6c26cada57811
#
_cell.length_a   1.000
_cell.length_b   1.000
_cell.length_c   1.000
_cell.angle_alpha   90.00
_cell.angle_beta   90.00
_cell.angle_gamma   90.00
#
_symmetry.space_group_name_H-M   'P 1'
#
loop_
_entity.id
_entity.type
_entity.pdbx_description
1 polymer ?
#
loop_
_entity_poly.entity_id
_entity_poly.type
_entity_poly.pdbx_seq_one_letter_code
_entity_poly.pdbx_strand_id
1 'polypeptide(L)'
;MFKSAVDKVIADLQQLKENLGDALPSEDRALFDALLMMLNSDTLVTRTIDLIKQGNWVQAALRSSIEEHARVFDEMEDVYLQERASDIRDLGRRILMHLQTDAPLQLDYPDNTVLVGDDVSAVQLAEIPMDKLAAIVSTTGSSSSHVAILARAFGVPAVMGVSELRVGRMENLTVIADGYRGRVYLSPEPAVLKEYRRLLDEDRALNDELSGLQGMPSETTDGIELPLCLNTGLVSDLGEFGINVSGGVG
;
A
#
# COMPACT_ATOMS: atom_id res chain seq x y z
N MET A 1 -13.24 1.55 -26.86
CA MET A 1 -13.62 0.98 -25.56
C MET A 1 -12.42 0.44 -24.80
N PHE A 2 -11.75 -0.68 -25.19
CA PHE A 2 -10.60 -1.22 -24.43
C PHE A 2 -9.45 -0.22 -24.29
N LYS A 3 -8.95 0.37 -25.37
CA LYS A 3 -7.89 1.39 -25.30
C LYS A 3 -8.26 2.56 -24.38
N SER A 4 -9.50 3.05 -24.47
CA SER A 4 -9.96 4.13 -23.60
C SER A 4 -9.97 3.76 -22.12
N ALA A 5 -10.25 2.48 -21.77
CA ALA A 5 -10.13 2.00 -20.40
C ALA A 5 -8.66 1.95 -19.93
N VAL A 6 -7.75 1.55 -20.81
CA VAL A 6 -6.30 1.58 -20.54
C VAL A 6 -5.81 3.02 -20.33
N ASP A 7 -6.22 3.97 -21.19
CA ASP A 7 -5.83 5.37 -21.07
C ASP A 7 -6.31 5.98 -19.73
N LYS A 8 -7.52 5.60 -19.27
CA LYS A 8 -8.04 6.03 -17.97
C LYS A 8 -7.18 5.48 -16.82
N VAL A 9 -6.82 4.19 -16.86
CA VAL A 9 -5.96 3.58 -15.83
C VAL A 9 -4.57 4.22 -15.81
N ILE A 10 -4.01 4.56 -16.97
CA ILE A 10 -2.74 5.29 -17.05
C ILE A 10 -2.86 6.65 -16.32
N ALA A 11 -3.95 7.39 -16.58
CA ALA A 11 -4.19 8.67 -15.92
C ALA A 11 -4.37 8.52 -14.41
N ASP A 12 -5.13 7.51 -13.95
CA ASP A 12 -5.32 7.21 -12.53
C ASP A 12 -3.99 6.90 -11.83
N LEU A 13 -3.15 6.03 -12.42
CA LEU A 13 -1.84 5.67 -11.86
C LEU A 13 -0.88 6.86 -11.82
N GLN A 14 -0.90 7.73 -12.83
CA GLN A 14 -0.10 8.95 -12.84
C GLN A 14 -0.53 9.89 -11.71
N GLN A 15 -1.84 10.08 -11.55
CA GLN A 15 -2.38 10.90 -10.47
C GLN A 15 -2.06 10.34 -9.08
N LEU A 16 -2.16 9.01 -8.90
CA LEU A 16 -1.78 8.36 -7.65
C LEU A 16 -0.29 8.57 -7.33
N LYS A 17 0.58 8.40 -8.33
CA LYS A 17 2.01 8.63 -8.18
C LYS A 17 2.32 10.08 -7.79
N GLU A 18 1.63 11.06 -8.41
CA GLU A 18 1.78 12.48 -8.10
C GLU A 18 1.27 12.82 -6.70
N ASN A 19 0.11 12.28 -6.29
CA ASN A 19 -0.48 12.52 -4.97
C ASN A 19 0.40 12.00 -3.82
N LEU A 20 1.06 10.87 -4.02
CA LEU A 20 1.97 10.29 -3.05
C LEU A 20 3.35 10.99 -3.03
N GLY A 21 3.74 11.61 -4.14
CA GLY A 21 4.92 12.48 -4.25
C GLY A 21 6.18 11.90 -3.64
N ASP A 22 6.80 12.66 -2.74
CA ASP A 22 8.05 12.27 -2.07
C ASP A 22 7.86 11.28 -0.91
N ALA A 23 6.61 11.04 -0.48
CA ALA A 23 6.31 10.03 0.54
C ALA A 23 6.52 8.59 0.03
N LEU A 24 6.55 8.37 -1.31
CA LEU A 24 6.85 7.05 -1.87
C LEU A 24 8.36 6.77 -1.85
N PRO A 25 8.79 5.61 -1.30
CA PRO A 25 10.13 5.09 -1.48
C PRO A 25 10.51 5.00 -2.97
N SER A 26 11.81 5.07 -3.26
CA SER A 26 12.30 5.02 -4.66
C SER A 26 11.92 3.73 -5.39
N GLU A 27 11.85 2.61 -4.66
CA GLU A 27 11.47 1.30 -5.20
C GLU A 27 10.00 1.27 -5.62
N ASP A 28 9.13 1.95 -4.87
CA ASP A 28 7.70 2.03 -5.19
C ASP A 28 7.43 2.98 -6.34
N ARG A 29 8.17 4.07 -6.44
CA ARG A 29 8.13 4.92 -7.63
C ARG A 29 8.50 4.13 -8.87
N ALA A 30 9.55 3.29 -8.77
CA ALA A 30 9.97 2.42 -9.86
C ALA A 30 8.89 1.38 -10.23
N LEU A 31 8.11 0.89 -9.26
CA LEU A 31 6.95 0.03 -9.51
C LEU A 31 5.89 0.75 -10.34
N PHE A 32 5.46 1.95 -9.92
CA PHE A 32 4.49 2.74 -10.69
C PHE A 32 4.99 3.01 -12.11
N ASP A 33 6.28 3.31 -12.28
CA ASP A 33 6.88 3.51 -13.60
C ASP A 33 6.88 2.23 -14.42
N ALA A 34 7.14 1.08 -13.81
CA ALA A 34 7.08 -0.22 -14.49
C ALA A 34 5.65 -0.58 -14.92
N LEU A 35 4.65 -0.34 -14.07
CA LEU A 35 3.24 -0.56 -14.41
C LEU A 35 2.78 0.37 -15.55
N LEU A 36 3.16 1.65 -15.49
CA LEU A 36 2.90 2.61 -16.55
C LEU A 36 3.61 2.21 -17.86
N MET A 37 4.86 1.75 -17.78
CA MET A 37 5.59 1.24 -18.93
C MET A 37 4.92 0.00 -19.53
N MET A 38 4.41 -0.92 -18.71
CA MET A 38 3.69 -2.11 -19.14
C MET A 38 2.40 -1.75 -19.90
N LEU A 39 1.65 -0.74 -19.43
CA LEU A 39 0.45 -0.25 -20.11
C LEU A 39 0.75 0.50 -21.40
N ASN A 40 1.87 1.24 -21.45
CA ASN A 40 2.32 1.97 -22.64
C ASN A 40 3.08 1.08 -23.62
N SER A 41 3.58 -0.09 -23.17
CA SER A 41 4.26 -1.04 -24.05
C SER A 41 3.26 -1.82 -24.88
N ASP A 42 3.70 -2.19 -26.09
CA ASP A 42 2.88 -3.01 -27.00
C ASP A 42 2.65 -4.45 -26.52
N THR A 43 3.24 -4.86 -25.38
CA THR A 43 3.17 -6.27 -24.94
C THR A 43 1.80 -6.65 -24.39
N LEU A 44 1.36 -6.10 -23.27
CA LEU A 44 0.09 -6.41 -22.64
C LEU A 44 -1.10 -5.98 -23.49
N VAL A 45 -1.07 -4.72 -23.94
CA VAL A 45 -2.17 -4.10 -24.69
C VAL A 45 -2.33 -4.76 -26.06
N THR A 46 -1.24 -4.97 -26.79
CA THR A 46 -1.28 -5.64 -28.10
C THR A 46 -1.69 -7.10 -27.96
N ARG A 47 -1.17 -7.82 -26.97
CA ARG A 47 -1.57 -9.19 -26.69
C ARG A 47 -3.07 -9.32 -26.44
N THR A 48 -3.61 -8.42 -25.60
CA THR A 48 -5.06 -8.39 -25.34
C THR A 48 -5.86 -8.08 -26.61
N ILE A 49 -5.43 -7.10 -27.41
CA ILE A 49 -6.10 -6.76 -28.68
C ILE A 49 -6.09 -7.93 -29.65
N ASP A 50 -4.99 -8.66 -29.74
CA ASP A 50 -4.89 -9.81 -30.66
C ASP A 50 -5.81 -10.95 -30.23
N LEU A 51 -5.94 -11.21 -28.92
CA LEU A 51 -6.93 -12.14 -28.40
C LEU A 51 -8.37 -11.71 -28.73
N ILE A 52 -8.66 -10.40 -28.62
CA ILE A 52 -9.98 -9.86 -29.01
C ILE A 52 -10.23 -10.07 -30.51
N LYS A 53 -9.26 -9.79 -31.38
CA LYS A 53 -9.37 -10.02 -32.82
C LYS A 53 -9.58 -11.51 -33.18
N GLN A 54 -9.12 -12.41 -32.33
CA GLN A 54 -9.35 -13.85 -32.46
C GLN A 54 -10.75 -14.28 -32.00
N GLY A 55 -11.60 -13.35 -31.59
CA GLY A 55 -13.00 -13.60 -31.20
C GLY A 55 -13.22 -13.78 -29.70
N ASN A 56 -12.21 -13.53 -28.86
CA ASN A 56 -12.40 -13.58 -27.41
C ASN A 56 -13.14 -12.31 -26.90
N TRP A 57 -13.95 -12.48 -25.86
CA TRP A 57 -14.53 -11.36 -25.16
C TRP A 57 -13.43 -10.50 -24.52
N VAL A 58 -13.62 -9.19 -24.49
CA VAL A 58 -12.64 -8.21 -23.99
C VAL A 58 -12.17 -8.57 -22.57
N GLN A 59 -13.11 -8.91 -21.67
CA GLN A 59 -12.79 -9.28 -20.29
C GLN A 59 -12.01 -10.59 -20.20
N ALA A 60 -12.33 -11.57 -21.02
CA ALA A 60 -11.63 -12.86 -21.05
C ALA A 60 -10.22 -12.69 -21.65
N ALA A 61 -10.10 -11.92 -22.74
CA ALA A 61 -8.83 -11.60 -23.36
C ALA A 61 -7.89 -10.88 -22.41
N LEU A 62 -8.40 -9.86 -21.70
CA LEU A 62 -7.64 -9.11 -20.70
C LEU A 62 -7.19 -10.02 -19.55
N ARG A 63 -8.11 -10.80 -18.96
CA ARG A 63 -7.77 -11.73 -17.87
C ARG A 63 -6.67 -12.71 -18.28
N SER A 64 -6.78 -13.29 -19.49
CA SER A 64 -5.77 -14.22 -20.01
C SER A 64 -4.40 -13.55 -20.18
N SER A 65 -4.38 -12.33 -20.72
CA SER A 65 -3.16 -11.56 -20.93
C SER A 65 -2.51 -11.14 -19.59
N ILE A 66 -3.30 -10.67 -18.63
CA ILE A 66 -2.82 -10.33 -17.28
C ILE A 66 -2.22 -11.54 -16.57
N GLU A 67 -2.92 -12.68 -16.59
CA GLU A 67 -2.43 -13.90 -15.93
C GLU A 67 -1.19 -14.48 -16.58
N GLU A 68 -1.05 -14.36 -17.91
CA GLU A 68 0.17 -14.72 -18.61
C GLU A 68 1.38 -13.90 -18.13
N HIS A 69 1.19 -12.58 -17.91
CA HIS A 69 2.24 -11.70 -17.40
C HIS A 69 2.51 -11.92 -15.91
N ALA A 70 1.47 -12.05 -15.09
CA ALA A 70 1.61 -12.27 -13.65
C ALA A 70 2.35 -13.59 -13.35
N ARG A 71 2.07 -14.66 -14.12
CA ARG A 71 2.72 -15.95 -13.95
C ARG A 71 4.24 -15.88 -14.09
N VAL A 72 4.75 -15.02 -14.97
CA VAL A 72 6.21 -14.84 -15.15
C VAL A 72 6.85 -14.40 -13.84
N PHE A 73 6.16 -13.55 -13.08
CA PHE A 73 6.62 -13.09 -11.77
C PHE A 73 6.39 -14.14 -10.68
N ASP A 74 5.26 -14.84 -10.68
CA ASP A 74 4.97 -15.93 -9.74
C ASP A 74 6.02 -17.07 -9.80
N GLU A 75 6.60 -17.31 -10.98
CA GLU A 75 7.58 -18.38 -11.21
C GLU A 75 9.03 -17.94 -10.91
N MET A 76 9.27 -16.69 -10.51
CA MET A 76 10.59 -16.20 -10.13
C MET A 76 11.01 -16.75 -8.76
N GLU A 77 12.31 -16.95 -8.55
CA GLU A 77 12.85 -17.38 -7.25
C GLU A 77 12.88 -16.25 -6.20
N ASP A 78 12.91 -15.00 -6.66
CA ASP A 78 12.97 -13.82 -5.82
C ASP A 78 11.57 -13.47 -5.29
N VAL A 79 11.40 -13.56 -3.96
CA VAL A 79 10.13 -13.29 -3.26
C VAL A 79 9.63 -11.86 -3.54
N TYR A 80 10.54 -10.89 -3.63
CA TYR A 80 10.18 -9.50 -3.94
C TYR A 80 9.55 -9.38 -5.33
N LEU A 81 10.08 -10.10 -6.32
CA LEU A 81 9.50 -10.13 -7.67
C LEU A 81 8.19 -10.92 -7.72
N GLN A 82 8.06 -12.00 -6.95
CA GLN A 82 6.80 -12.75 -6.84
C GLN A 82 5.65 -11.87 -6.34
N GLU A 83 5.91 -11.00 -5.35
CA GLU A 83 4.90 -10.06 -4.83
C GLU A 83 4.38 -9.09 -5.90
N ARG A 84 5.15 -8.83 -6.97
CA ARG A 84 4.74 -7.98 -8.10
C ARG A 84 3.64 -8.60 -8.99
N ALA A 85 3.46 -9.92 -8.91
CA ALA A 85 2.36 -10.58 -9.61
C ALA A 85 0.99 -10.04 -9.16
N SER A 86 0.84 -9.71 -7.88
CA SER A 86 -0.39 -9.12 -7.35
C SER A 86 -0.67 -7.72 -7.92
N ASP A 87 0.35 -6.89 -8.07
CA ASP A 87 0.23 -5.55 -8.65
C ASP A 87 -0.22 -5.63 -10.11
N ILE A 88 0.29 -6.61 -10.88
CA ILE A 88 -0.13 -6.86 -12.27
C ILE A 88 -1.59 -7.31 -12.33
N ARG A 89 -2.03 -8.19 -11.43
CA ARG A 89 -3.43 -8.61 -11.34
C ARG A 89 -4.35 -7.46 -10.97
N ASP A 90 -3.90 -6.58 -10.10
CA ASP A 90 -4.63 -5.38 -9.71
C ASP A 90 -4.80 -4.42 -10.88
N LEU A 91 -3.75 -4.22 -11.68
CA LEU A 91 -3.82 -3.48 -12.93
C LEU A 91 -4.93 -4.02 -13.85
N GLY A 92 -5.04 -5.35 -13.97
CA GLY A 92 -6.10 -6.00 -14.74
C GLY A 92 -7.49 -5.71 -14.18
N ARG A 93 -7.65 -5.74 -12.85
CA ARG A 93 -8.93 -5.40 -12.19
C ARG A 93 -9.35 -3.95 -12.48
N ARG A 94 -8.43 -3.00 -12.42
CA ARG A 94 -8.69 -1.58 -12.74
C ARG A 94 -9.17 -1.38 -14.17
N ILE A 95 -8.50 -2.02 -15.13
CA ILE A 95 -8.94 -1.95 -16.53
C ILE A 95 -10.35 -2.54 -16.68
N LEU A 96 -10.65 -3.66 -16.00
CA LEU A 96 -11.99 -4.26 -16.01
C LEU A 96 -13.06 -3.33 -15.43
N MET A 97 -12.76 -2.62 -14.34
CA MET A 97 -13.68 -1.65 -13.74
C MET A 97 -14.00 -0.52 -14.71
N HIS A 98 -13.00 0.05 -15.36
CA HIS A 98 -13.19 1.08 -16.39
C HIS A 98 -13.89 0.56 -17.66
N LEU A 99 -13.86 -0.74 -17.92
CA LEU A 99 -14.63 -1.36 -19.00
C LEU A 99 -16.13 -1.52 -18.65
N GLN A 100 -16.45 -1.63 -17.36
CA GLN A 100 -17.82 -1.84 -16.88
C GLN A 100 -18.54 -0.53 -16.54
N THR A 101 -17.79 0.50 -16.16
CA THR A 101 -18.35 1.75 -15.67
C THR A 101 -17.66 2.94 -16.35
N ASP A 102 -18.43 3.83 -16.97
CA ASP A 102 -17.91 5.10 -17.52
C ASP A 102 -17.69 6.17 -16.43
N ALA A 103 -18.11 5.91 -15.19
CA ALA A 103 -17.90 6.80 -14.06
C ALA A 103 -16.46 6.77 -13.57
N PRO A 104 -15.88 7.90 -13.13
CA PRO A 104 -14.59 7.89 -12.45
C PRO A 104 -14.69 7.01 -11.19
N LEU A 105 -13.64 6.23 -10.91
CA LEU A 105 -13.51 5.44 -9.69
C LEU A 105 -13.23 6.36 -8.48
N GLN A 106 -14.16 7.26 -8.19
CA GLN A 106 -14.11 8.00 -6.93
C GLN A 106 -14.73 7.11 -5.85
N LEU A 107 -13.87 6.37 -5.18
CA LEU A 107 -14.24 5.68 -3.95
C LEU A 107 -14.21 6.72 -2.83
N ASP A 108 -15.35 6.94 -2.19
CA ASP A 108 -15.42 7.78 -0.99
C ASP A 108 -15.06 6.90 0.21
N TYR A 109 -13.87 7.12 0.74
CA TYR A 109 -13.38 6.40 1.91
C TYR A 109 -13.80 7.13 3.18
N PRO A 110 -14.52 6.48 4.10
CA PRO A 110 -14.82 7.07 5.40
C PRO A 110 -13.56 7.21 6.25
N ASP A 111 -13.61 8.06 7.27
CA ASP A 111 -12.54 8.18 8.25
C ASP A 111 -12.36 6.85 9.01
N ASN A 112 -11.12 6.54 9.34
CA ASN A 112 -10.72 5.27 9.97
C ASN A 112 -11.03 4.05 9.11
N THR A 113 -10.83 4.14 7.80
CA THR A 113 -10.93 3.02 6.87
C THR A 113 -9.87 1.96 7.18
N VAL A 114 -10.29 0.71 7.27
CA VAL A 114 -9.39 -0.46 7.33
C VAL A 114 -9.40 -1.16 5.98
N LEU A 115 -8.25 -1.22 5.33
CA LEU A 115 -8.09 -1.97 4.08
C LEU A 115 -7.94 -3.46 4.37
N VAL A 116 -8.86 -4.27 3.85
CA VAL A 116 -8.87 -5.72 4.08
C VAL A 116 -8.86 -6.45 2.74
N GLY A 117 -7.93 -7.38 2.56
CA GLY A 117 -7.81 -8.15 1.33
C GLY A 117 -7.23 -9.54 1.54
N ASP A 118 -7.43 -10.42 0.56
CA ASP A 118 -6.70 -11.69 0.53
C ASP A 118 -5.23 -11.42 0.20
N ASP A 119 -5.00 -10.60 -0.79
CA ASP A 119 -3.71 -10.05 -1.17
C ASP A 119 -3.89 -8.54 -1.40
N VAL A 120 -3.11 -7.74 -0.70
CA VAL A 120 -3.16 -6.27 -0.77
C VAL A 120 -1.98 -5.77 -1.58
N SER A 121 -2.26 -5.01 -2.65
CA SER A 121 -1.23 -4.41 -3.49
C SER A 121 -0.83 -3.00 -3.03
N ALA A 122 0.38 -2.57 -3.41
CA ALA A 122 0.84 -1.20 -3.16
C ALA A 122 -0.07 -0.17 -3.84
N VAL A 123 -0.66 -0.51 -4.98
CA VAL A 123 -1.56 0.36 -5.72
C VAL A 123 -2.90 0.53 -4.99
N GLN A 124 -3.45 -0.55 -4.40
CA GLN A 124 -4.65 -0.47 -3.55
C GLN A 124 -4.42 0.37 -2.30
N LEU A 125 -3.24 0.24 -1.69
CA LEU A 125 -2.85 1.08 -0.56
C LEU A 125 -2.82 2.56 -0.95
N ALA A 126 -2.25 2.87 -2.12
CA ALA A 126 -2.12 4.23 -2.64
C ALA A 126 -3.46 4.90 -2.98
N GLU A 127 -4.54 4.12 -3.20
CA GLU A 127 -5.88 4.66 -3.50
C GLU A 127 -6.53 5.33 -2.29
N ILE A 128 -6.18 4.89 -1.08
CA ILE A 128 -6.80 5.39 0.14
C ILE A 128 -6.00 6.60 0.64
N PRO A 129 -6.64 7.75 0.83
CA PRO A 129 -5.98 8.89 1.45
C PRO A 129 -5.38 8.49 2.82
N MET A 130 -4.11 8.82 3.04
CA MET A 130 -3.36 8.38 4.23
C MET A 130 -4.01 8.86 5.54
N ASP A 131 -4.63 10.04 5.54
CA ASP A 131 -5.37 10.59 6.67
C ASP A 131 -6.65 9.81 7.02
N LYS A 132 -7.16 9.00 6.07
CA LYS A 132 -8.34 8.14 6.25
C LYS A 132 -8.00 6.69 6.55
N LEU A 133 -6.79 6.24 6.23
CA LEU A 133 -6.37 4.86 6.42
C LEU A 133 -5.97 4.59 7.87
N ALA A 134 -6.71 3.75 8.55
CA ALA A 134 -6.46 3.39 9.94
C ALA A 134 -5.62 2.12 10.11
N ALA A 135 -5.76 1.15 9.22
CA ALA A 135 -5.01 -0.11 9.28
C ALA A 135 -5.10 -0.91 7.97
N ILE A 136 -4.21 -1.89 7.84
CA ILE A 136 -4.19 -2.88 6.76
C ILE A 136 -4.28 -4.28 7.36
N VAL A 137 -5.12 -5.13 6.75
CA VAL A 137 -5.27 -6.54 7.13
C VAL A 137 -5.24 -7.40 5.88
N SER A 138 -4.31 -8.36 5.80
CA SER A 138 -4.20 -9.26 4.65
C SER A 138 -4.13 -10.72 5.07
N THR A 139 -4.76 -11.61 4.29
CA THR A 139 -4.66 -13.06 4.53
C THR A 139 -3.32 -13.62 4.07
N THR A 140 -2.67 -12.98 3.11
CA THR A 140 -1.33 -13.33 2.62
C THR A 140 -0.28 -12.33 3.07
N GLY A 141 0.97 -12.57 2.69
CA GLY A 141 2.08 -11.72 3.01
C GLY A 141 2.68 -11.95 4.39
N SER A 142 3.74 -11.23 4.67
CA SER A 142 4.51 -11.30 5.92
C SER A 142 4.88 -9.89 6.41
N SER A 143 5.52 -9.80 7.56
CA SER A 143 6.03 -8.52 8.08
C SER A 143 7.15 -7.92 7.23
N SER A 144 7.72 -8.70 6.31
CA SER A 144 8.71 -8.27 5.32
C SER A 144 8.13 -8.05 3.93
N SER A 145 6.82 -8.24 3.73
CA SER A 145 6.20 -7.95 2.46
C SER A 145 6.26 -6.45 2.14
N HIS A 146 6.24 -6.14 0.85
CA HIS A 146 6.34 -4.78 0.37
C HIS A 146 5.26 -3.85 0.96
N VAL A 147 4.01 -4.31 1.00
CA VAL A 147 2.90 -3.55 1.61
C VAL A 147 3.10 -3.34 3.11
N ALA A 148 3.69 -4.31 3.83
CA ALA A 148 4.00 -4.15 5.25
C ALA A 148 5.10 -3.12 5.49
N ILE A 149 6.10 -3.06 4.59
CA ILE A 149 7.15 -2.04 4.62
C ILE A 149 6.56 -0.65 4.38
N LEU A 150 5.71 -0.51 3.35
CA LEU A 150 5.01 0.75 3.06
C LEU A 150 4.12 1.20 4.21
N ALA A 151 3.31 0.29 4.76
CA ALA A 151 2.45 0.59 5.90
C ALA A 151 3.26 1.12 7.09
N ARG A 152 4.43 0.53 7.35
CA ARG A 152 5.34 0.98 8.40
C ARG A 152 5.90 2.38 8.11
N ALA A 153 6.32 2.64 6.86
CA ALA A 153 6.82 3.95 6.44
C ALA A 153 5.76 5.05 6.60
N PHE A 154 4.48 4.70 6.40
CA PHE A 154 3.35 5.62 6.60
C PHE A 154 2.80 5.64 8.03
N GLY A 155 3.41 4.92 8.97
CA GLY A 155 2.92 4.83 10.36
C GLY A 155 1.57 4.11 10.50
N VAL A 156 1.15 3.31 9.49
CA VAL A 156 -0.13 2.62 9.46
C VAL A 156 0.04 1.19 10.02
N PRO A 157 -0.74 0.79 11.04
CA PRO A 157 -0.73 -0.58 11.54
C PRO A 157 -1.08 -1.59 10.46
N ALA A 158 -0.28 -2.66 10.31
CA ALA A 158 -0.53 -3.73 9.36
C ALA A 158 -0.50 -5.10 10.04
N VAL A 159 -1.48 -5.95 9.72
CA VAL A 159 -1.54 -7.35 10.16
C VAL A 159 -1.61 -8.23 8.93
N MET A 160 -0.52 -8.93 8.65
CA MET A 160 -0.35 -9.76 7.46
C MET A 160 -0.45 -11.25 7.82
N GLY A 161 -0.85 -12.08 6.84
CA GLY A 161 -0.91 -13.52 7.02
C GLY A 161 -2.04 -13.99 7.94
N VAL A 162 -3.16 -13.27 7.99
CA VAL A 162 -4.29 -13.61 8.85
C VAL A 162 -5.04 -14.81 8.27
N SER A 163 -4.83 -16.00 8.84
CA SER A 163 -5.57 -17.19 8.45
C SER A 163 -7.05 -17.06 8.84
N GLU A 164 -7.93 -17.68 8.05
CA GLU A 164 -9.38 -17.77 8.29
C GLU A 164 -10.18 -16.45 8.13
N LEU A 165 -9.58 -15.40 7.58
CA LEU A 165 -10.28 -14.16 7.30
C LEU A 165 -11.24 -14.35 6.11
N ARG A 166 -12.52 -14.07 6.31
CA ARG A 166 -13.51 -14.10 5.21
C ARG A 166 -13.73 -12.70 4.67
N VAL A 167 -12.78 -12.24 3.82
CA VAL A 167 -12.76 -10.87 3.27
C VAL A 167 -14.12 -10.42 2.74
N GLY A 168 -14.83 -11.25 1.97
CA GLY A 168 -16.14 -10.90 1.40
C GLY A 168 -17.30 -10.70 2.41
N ARG A 169 -17.05 -10.85 3.72
CA ARG A 169 -18.03 -10.62 4.78
C ARG A 169 -17.64 -9.50 5.74
N MET A 170 -16.58 -8.76 5.41
CA MET A 170 -16.03 -7.76 6.33
C MET A 170 -16.46 -6.34 6.04
N GLU A 171 -17.22 -6.15 4.98
CA GLU A 171 -17.73 -4.85 4.60
C GLU A 171 -18.61 -4.25 5.72
N ASN A 172 -18.34 -3.00 6.08
CA ASN A 172 -19.03 -2.26 7.14
C ASN A 172 -18.92 -2.86 8.56
N LEU A 173 -17.97 -3.76 8.84
CA LEU A 173 -17.71 -4.23 10.19
C LEU A 173 -16.77 -3.28 10.94
N THR A 174 -17.01 -3.14 12.25
CA THR A 174 -16.00 -2.55 13.15
C THR A 174 -14.89 -3.54 13.37
N VAL A 175 -13.65 -3.11 13.09
CA VAL A 175 -12.45 -3.95 13.18
C VAL A 175 -11.41 -3.25 14.08
N ILE A 176 -10.69 -4.04 14.88
CA ILE A 176 -9.44 -3.61 15.53
C ILE A 176 -8.31 -4.38 14.88
N ALA A 177 -7.32 -3.68 14.36
CA ALA A 177 -6.07 -4.26 13.88
C ALA A 177 -4.93 -3.84 14.82
N ASP A 178 -4.40 -4.81 15.57
CA ASP A 178 -3.28 -4.62 16.49
C ASP A 178 -1.98 -5.07 15.80
N GLY A 179 -1.30 -4.13 15.17
CA GLY A 179 -0.04 -4.37 14.46
C GLY A 179 1.11 -4.78 15.40
N TYR A 180 1.08 -4.37 16.65
CA TYR A 180 2.11 -4.74 17.65
C TYR A 180 2.03 -6.22 18.03
N ARG A 181 0.80 -6.76 18.14
CA ARG A 181 0.57 -8.16 18.56
C ARG A 181 0.19 -9.07 17.39
N GLY A 182 0.01 -8.54 16.18
CA GLY A 182 -0.45 -9.29 15.01
C GLY A 182 -1.85 -9.87 15.19
N ARG A 183 -2.77 -9.11 15.78
CA ARG A 183 -4.14 -9.57 16.09
C ARG A 183 -5.19 -8.73 15.40
N VAL A 184 -6.24 -9.40 14.93
CA VAL A 184 -7.42 -8.76 14.35
C VAL A 184 -8.66 -9.17 15.14
N TYR A 185 -9.45 -8.19 15.57
CA TYR A 185 -10.71 -8.44 16.26
C TYR A 185 -11.84 -7.94 15.36
N LEU A 186 -12.75 -8.84 15.00
CA LEU A 186 -13.92 -8.56 14.20
C LEU A 186 -15.13 -8.33 15.10
N SER A 187 -15.85 -7.23 14.89
CA SER A 187 -17.00 -6.85 15.73
C SER A 187 -16.70 -6.97 17.23
N PRO A 188 -15.64 -6.27 17.72
CA PRO A 188 -15.18 -6.42 19.10
C PRO A 188 -16.27 -5.99 20.08
N GLU A 189 -16.28 -6.61 21.26
CA GLU A 189 -17.15 -6.19 22.35
C GLU A 189 -16.86 -4.74 22.78
N PRO A 190 -17.87 -4.00 23.26
CA PRO A 190 -17.70 -2.58 23.63
C PRO A 190 -16.56 -2.32 24.63
N ALA A 191 -16.33 -3.26 25.56
CA ALA A 191 -15.25 -3.15 26.54
C ALA A 191 -13.86 -3.22 25.88
N VAL A 192 -13.68 -4.15 24.91
CA VAL A 192 -12.45 -4.30 24.16
C VAL A 192 -12.21 -3.07 23.28
N LEU A 193 -13.25 -2.61 22.58
CA LEU A 193 -13.17 -1.41 21.76
C LEU A 193 -12.77 -0.17 22.56
N LYS A 194 -13.34 -0.01 23.77
CA LYS A 194 -13.00 1.09 24.67
C LYS A 194 -11.53 1.05 25.09
N GLU A 195 -11.02 -0.15 25.41
CA GLU A 195 -9.63 -0.31 25.82
C GLU A 195 -8.66 0.01 24.67
N TYR A 196 -8.93 -0.47 23.45
CA TYR A 196 -8.09 -0.16 22.30
C TYR A 196 -8.14 1.32 21.90
N ARG A 197 -9.27 2.00 22.09
CA ARG A 197 -9.33 3.47 21.92
C ARG A 197 -8.44 4.18 22.92
N ARG A 198 -8.46 3.76 24.20
CA ARG A 198 -7.57 4.30 25.22
C ARG A 198 -6.09 4.12 24.85
N LEU A 199 -5.72 2.92 24.42
CA LEU A 199 -4.34 2.62 23.96
C LEU A 199 -3.94 3.49 22.76
N LEU A 200 -4.84 3.68 21.80
CA LEU A 200 -4.60 4.55 20.64
C LEU A 200 -4.37 6.01 21.05
N ASP A 201 -5.17 6.51 22.00
CA ASP A 201 -5.03 7.88 22.52
C ASP A 201 -3.69 8.04 23.27
N GLU A 202 -3.26 7.04 24.03
CA GLU A 202 -1.96 7.01 24.71
C GLU A 202 -0.79 6.98 23.72
N ASP A 203 -0.89 6.17 22.66
CA ASP A 203 0.12 6.07 21.61
C ASP A 203 0.26 7.40 20.85
N ARG A 204 -0.87 8.03 20.51
CA ARG A 204 -0.89 9.37 19.88
C ARG A 204 -0.25 10.44 20.80
N ALA A 205 -0.62 10.47 22.07
CA ALA A 205 -0.05 11.41 23.02
C ALA A 205 1.48 11.23 23.16
N LEU A 206 1.95 9.98 23.17
CA LEU A 206 3.38 9.69 23.20
C LEU A 206 4.09 10.18 21.92
N ASN A 207 3.49 9.93 20.75
CA ASN A 207 4.05 10.39 19.47
C ASN A 207 4.09 11.94 19.38
N ASP A 208 3.06 12.62 19.89
CA ASP A 208 3.03 14.08 19.96
C ASP A 208 4.13 14.61 20.91
N GLU A 209 4.35 13.95 22.05
CA GLU A 209 5.42 14.29 22.98
C GLU A 209 6.80 14.10 22.35
N LEU A 210 7.01 12.94 21.67
CA LEU A 210 8.27 12.65 20.98
C LEU A 210 8.52 13.63 19.83
N SER A 211 7.48 14.00 19.09
CA SER A 211 7.58 15.00 18.02
C SER A 211 8.01 16.38 18.57
N GLY A 212 7.59 16.71 19.78
CA GLY A 212 8.01 17.94 20.48
C GLY A 212 9.50 17.96 20.85
N LEU A 213 10.18 16.80 20.85
CA LEU A 213 11.62 16.72 21.08
C LEU A 213 12.46 16.95 19.81
N GLN A 214 11.81 17.00 18.64
CA GLN A 214 12.51 17.29 17.39
C GLN A 214 13.16 18.68 17.46
N GLY A 215 14.45 18.72 17.14
CA GLY A 215 15.23 19.95 17.15
C GLY A 215 15.83 20.33 18.51
N MET A 216 15.58 19.54 19.57
CA MET A 216 16.32 19.70 20.82
C MET A 216 17.76 19.19 20.66
N PRO A 217 18.76 19.86 21.26
CA PRO A 217 20.14 19.38 21.25
C PRO A 217 20.23 18.03 21.97
N SER A 218 20.94 17.09 21.34
CA SER A 218 21.21 15.78 21.96
C SER A 218 22.40 15.88 22.89
N GLU A 219 22.19 16.42 24.07
CA GLU A 219 23.23 16.61 25.08
C GLU A 219 22.81 16.01 26.44
N THR A 220 23.80 15.56 27.19
CA THR A 220 23.62 15.12 28.56
C THR A 220 23.45 16.31 29.50
N THR A 221 22.99 16.09 30.73
CA THR A 221 22.79 17.15 31.74
C THR A 221 24.09 17.86 32.14
N ASP A 222 25.26 17.27 31.86
CA ASP A 222 26.59 17.83 32.05
C ASP A 222 27.15 18.50 30.79
N GLY A 223 26.34 18.64 29.72
CA GLY A 223 26.68 19.40 28.53
C GLY A 223 27.52 18.62 27.51
N ILE A 224 27.54 17.28 27.59
CA ILE A 224 28.22 16.45 26.62
C ILE A 224 27.26 16.18 25.46
N GLU A 225 27.65 16.60 24.26
CA GLU A 225 26.91 16.35 23.03
C GLU A 225 27.03 14.86 22.61
N LEU A 226 25.88 14.22 22.41
CA LEU A 226 25.79 12.83 21.96
C LEU A 226 25.44 12.78 20.47
N PRO A 227 26.27 12.19 19.60
CA PRO A 227 25.91 12.05 18.19
C PRO A 227 24.76 11.07 18.04
N LEU A 228 23.63 11.54 17.51
CA LEU A 228 22.53 10.68 17.11
C LEU A 228 22.75 10.21 15.67
N CYS A 229 22.77 8.89 15.47
CA CYS A 229 22.86 8.27 14.15
C CYS A 229 21.51 7.62 13.80
N LEU A 230 21.02 7.88 12.60
CA LEU A 230 19.83 7.25 12.07
C LEU A 230 20.24 6.06 11.20
N ASN A 231 19.70 4.88 11.51
CA ASN A 231 19.79 3.72 10.65
C ASN A 231 18.49 3.61 9.85
N THR A 232 18.53 3.97 8.56
CA THR A 232 17.36 3.99 7.70
C THR A 232 17.60 3.15 6.46
N GLY A 233 16.57 2.38 6.06
CA GLY A 233 16.55 1.63 4.81
C GLY A 233 15.92 2.41 3.66
N LEU A 234 15.24 3.52 3.94
CA LEU A 234 14.46 4.29 2.96
C LEU A 234 14.86 5.78 2.99
N VAL A 235 14.97 6.37 1.81
CA VAL A 235 15.26 7.82 1.66
C VAL A 235 14.10 8.68 2.19
N SER A 236 12.86 8.16 2.18
CA SER A 236 11.68 8.82 2.76
C SER A 236 11.80 9.07 4.26
N ASP A 237 12.50 8.17 4.98
CA ASP A 237 12.69 8.31 6.43
C ASP A 237 13.51 9.56 6.77
N LEU A 238 14.37 10.00 5.84
CA LEU A 238 15.18 11.22 6.01
C LEU A 238 14.35 12.51 5.98
N GLY A 239 13.20 12.49 5.32
CA GLY A 239 12.28 13.64 5.22
C GLY A 239 11.52 13.94 6.51
N GLU A 240 11.17 12.90 7.29
CA GLU A 240 10.44 13.05 8.55
C GLU A 240 11.32 13.52 9.71
N PHE A 241 12.61 13.15 9.70
CA PHE A 241 13.50 13.43 10.83
C PHE A 241 14.18 14.80 10.79
N GLY A 242 13.96 15.61 9.74
CA GLY A 242 14.60 16.93 9.61
C GLY A 242 16.14 16.85 9.64
N ILE A 243 16.81 17.82 9.04
CA ILE A 243 18.26 17.83 8.77
C ILE A 243 19.16 17.98 10.06
N ASN A 244 18.64 17.74 11.25
CA ASN A 244 19.36 17.91 12.52
C ASN A 244 19.96 16.61 13.09
N VAL A 245 20.24 15.62 12.25
CA VAL A 245 21.05 14.46 12.68
C VAL A 245 22.52 14.88 12.63
N SER A 246 23.07 15.24 13.76
CA SER A 246 24.47 15.72 13.87
C SER A 246 25.51 14.64 13.62
N GLY A 247 25.12 13.37 13.49
CA GLY A 247 26.02 12.21 13.46
C GLY A 247 26.13 11.47 12.13
N GLY A 248 25.34 11.78 11.12
CA GLY A 248 25.35 11.08 9.84
C GLY A 248 24.35 9.92 9.72
N VAL A 249 24.20 9.42 8.49
CA VAL A 249 23.32 8.31 8.13
C VAL A 249 24.20 7.10 7.83
N GLY A 250 23.93 5.97 8.46
CA GLY A 250 24.60 4.69 8.22
C GLY A 250 23.82 3.81 7.24
#